data_ed250f99dd97b4f93c7f0e06bc346046
#
_entry.id   ed250f99dd97b4f93c7f0e06bc346046
#
_cell.length_a   1.000
_cell.length_b   1.000
_cell.length_c   1.000
_cell.angle_alpha   90.00
_cell.angle_beta   90.00
_cell.angle_gamma   90.00
#
_symmetry.space_group_name_H-M   'P 1'
#
loop_
_entity.id
_entity.type
_entity.pdbx_description
1 polymer ?
#
loop_
_entity_poly.entity_id
_entity_poly.type
_entity_poly.pdbx_seq_one_letter_code
_entity_poly.pdbx_strand_id
1 'polypeptide(L)'
;MTKTSFKLLLCGWMCYLVAVQAVAEVQTRTIPYQHGNTELQGYLAWDDRFEGKRPGVLVVHEWWGLNEYARSRVRQLAEQGYVAFAPDMY
;
A
#
# COMPACT_ATOMS: atom_id res chain seq x y z
N MET A 1 -33.73 27.67 20.64
CA MET A 1 -32.49 27.45 21.35
C MET A 1 -31.92 26.07 21.12
N THR A 2 -32.72 25.02 21.28
CA THR A 2 -32.27 23.65 21.04
C THR A 2 -31.85 23.38 19.58
N LYS A 3 -32.44 24.12 18.64
CA LYS A 3 -32.12 23.95 17.21
C LYS A 3 -30.68 24.35 16.84
N THR A 4 -30.11 25.33 17.51
CA THR A 4 -28.76 25.81 17.23
C THR A 4 -27.70 24.80 17.68
N SER A 5 -27.89 24.19 18.84
CA SER A 5 -26.97 23.15 19.36
C SER A 5 -26.98 21.92 18.46
N PHE A 6 -28.12 21.56 17.92
CA PHE A 6 -28.24 20.41 17.02
C PHE A 6 -27.44 20.58 15.72
N LYS A 7 -27.48 21.79 15.15
CA LYS A 7 -26.73 22.11 13.92
C LYS A 7 -25.21 22.04 14.14
N LEU A 8 -24.74 22.51 15.27
CA LEU A 8 -23.31 22.44 15.61
C LEU A 8 -22.82 21.01 15.75
N LEU A 9 -23.63 20.13 16.35
CA LEU A 9 -23.29 18.73 16.48
C LEU A 9 -23.17 18.04 15.11
N LEU A 10 -24.08 18.33 14.18
CA LEU A 10 -24.03 17.77 12.83
C LEU A 10 -22.76 18.17 12.08
N CYS A 11 -22.36 19.43 12.16
CA CYS A 11 -21.14 19.90 11.54
C CYS A 11 -19.90 19.18 12.08
N GLY A 12 -19.82 18.96 13.38
CA GLY A 12 -18.73 18.23 14.00
C GLY A 12 -18.62 16.80 13.50
N TRP A 13 -19.71 16.12 13.33
CA TRP A 13 -19.76 14.77 12.81
C TRP A 13 -19.26 14.67 11.39
N MET A 14 -19.68 15.59 10.53
CA MET A 14 -19.23 15.60 9.13
C MET A 14 -17.74 15.82 9.01
N CYS A 15 -17.17 16.72 9.78
CA CYS A 15 -15.72 16.94 9.79
C CYS A 15 -14.95 15.70 10.25
N TYR A 16 -15.44 15.00 11.23
CA TYR A 16 -14.82 13.78 11.72
C TYR A 16 -14.80 12.67 10.67
N LEU A 17 -15.90 12.46 9.96
CA LEU A 17 -15.99 11.45 8.90
C LEU A 17 -15.02 11.73 7.76
N VAL A 18 -14.88 12.99 7.35
CA VAL A 18 -13.93 13.37 6.31
C VAL A 18 -12.49 13.08 6.74
N ALA A 19 -12.14 13.36 7.98
CA ALA A 19 -10.80 13.09 8.49
C ALA A 19 -10.47 11.59 8.47
N VAL A 20 -11.42 10.71 8.81
CA VAL A 20 -11.23 9.25 8.80
C VAL A 20 -10.97 8.75 7.37
N GLN A 21 -11.60 9.34 6.35
CA GLN A 21 -11.44 8.92 4.96
C GLN A 21 -10.10 9.30 4.34
N ALA A 22 -9.33 10.15 5.00
CA ALA A 22 -8.05 10.63 4.50
C ALA A 22 -6.86 9.71 4.85
N VAL A 23 -7.09 8.57 5.49
CA VAL A 23 -6.02 7.63 5.88
C VAL A 23 -5.46 6.92 4.65
N ALA A 24 -4.13 6.91 4.54
CA ALA A 24 -3.41 6.21 3.49
C ALA A 24 -3.57 4.70 3.61
N GLU A 25 -3.64 4.01 2.48
CA GLU A 25 -3.79 2.58 2.48
C GLU A 25 -2.87 1.93 1.44
N VAL A 26 -1.89 1.16 1.92
CA VAL A 26 -0.99 0.39 1.06
C VAL A 26 -1.65 -0.94 0.74
N GLN A 27 -1.76 -1.23 -0.56
CA GLN A 27 -2.27 -2.50 -1.07
C GLN A 27 -1.09 -3.41 -1.39
N THR A 28 -1.27 -4.70 -1.17
CA THR A 28 -0.25 -5.71 -1.47
C THR A 28 -0.85 -6.90 -2.20
N ARG A 29 -0.03 -7.55 -3.01
CA ARG A 29 -0.45 -8.75 -3.75
C ARG A 29 0.74 -9.67 -3.96
N THR A 30 0.52 -10.96 -3.76
CA THR A 30 1.48 -12.00 -4.14
C THR A 30 1.26 -12.35 -5.62
N ILE A 31 2.33 -12.30 -6.41
CA ILE A 31 2.29 -12.56 -7.85
C ILE A 31 3.02 -13.88 -8.13
N PRO A 32 2.32 -14.94 -8.51
CA PRO A 32 2.98 -16.19 -8.89
C PRO A 32 3.54 -16.08 -10.30
N TYR A 33 4.71 -16.68 -10.51
CA TYR A 33 5.33 -16.78 -11.83
C TYR A 33 6.27 -17.98 -11.85
N GLN A 34 6.76 -18.31 -13.04
CA GLN A 34 7.63 -19.46 -13.22
C GLN A 34 8.91 -19.08 -13.94
N HIS A 35 9.99 -19.75 -13.55
CA HIS A 35 11.23 -19.74 -14.29
C HIS A 35 11.62 -21.18 -14.58
N GLY A 36 11.51 -21.60 -15.84
CA GLY A 36 11.62 -23.02 -16.19
C GLY A 36 10.54 -23.83 -15.49
N ASN A 37 10.93 -24.82 -14.69
CA ASN A 37 10.03 -25.67 -13.93
C ASN A 37 9.86 -25.20 -12.47
N THR A 38 10.48 -24.07 -12.08
CA THR A 38 10.44 -23.57 -10.72
C THR A 38 9.32 -22.56 -10.57
N GLU A 39 8.43 -22.80 -9.62
CA GLU A 39 7.40 -21.83 -9.26
C GLU A 39 7.96 -20.82 -8.27
N LEU A 40 7.70 -19.53 -8.53
CA LEU A 40 8.18 -18.43 -7.73
C LEU A 40 7.01 -17.51 -7.37
N GLN A 41 7.14 -16.76 -6.28
CA GLN A 41 6.12 -15.83 -5.84
C GLN A 41 6.75 -14.48 -5.51
N GLY A 42 6.42 -13.46 -6.29
CA GLY A 42 6.85 -12.11 -6.02
C GLY A 42 5.88 -11.35 -5.14
N TYR A 43 6.31 -10.23 -4.62
CA TYR A 43 5.52 -9.38 -3.73
C TYR A 43 5.39 -7.98 -4.32
N LEU A 44 4.16 -7.57 -4.59
CA LEU A 44 3.82 -6.28 -5.19
C LEU A 44 3.13 -5.40 -4.17
N ALA A 45 3.49 -4.12 -4.11
CA ALA A 45 2.81 -3.15 -3.25
C ALA A 45 2.65 -1.81 -3.95
N TRP A 46 1.54 -1.15 -3.66
CA TRP A 46 1.24 0.22 -4.14
C TRP A 46 0.31 0.89 -3.14
N ASP A 47 0.22 2.21 -3.21
CA ASP A 47 -0.66 2.98 -2.32
C ASP A 47 -1.78 3.61 -3.15
N ASP A 48 -3.04 3.32 -2.79
CA ASP A 48 -4.22 3.80 -3.51
C ASP A 48 -4.41 5.32 -3.46
N ARG A 49 -3.72 6.03 -2.57
CA ARG A 49 -3.79 7.50 -2.52
C ARG A 49 -3.26 8.15 -3.79
N PHE A 50 -2.32 7.49 -4.44
CA PHE A 50 -1.66 8.03 -5.63
C PHE A 50 -2.38 7.54 -6.87
N GLU A 51 -2.70 8.47 -7.77
CA GLU A 51 -3.40 8.17 -9.01
C GLU A 51 -2.47 8.31 -10.21
N GLY A 52 -2.85 7.66 -11.30
CA GLY A 52 -2.12 7.74 -12.56
C GLY A 52 -0.88 6.87 -12.61
N LYS A 53 -0.03 7.15 -13.59
CA LYS A 53 1.22 6.41 -13.78
C LYS A 53 2.23 6.80 -12.72
N ARG A 54 2.90 5.79 -12.17
CA ARG A 54 3.91 5.96 -11.12
C ARG A 54 5.18 5.21 -11.47
N PRO A 55 6.34 5.68 -11.02
CA PRO A 55 7.57 4.94 -11.23
C PRO A 55 7.51 3.56 -10.59
N GLY A 56 8.03 2.57 -11.30
CA GLY A 56 8.18 1.23 -10.76
C GLY A 56 9.56 1.06 -10.14
N VAL A 57 9.62 0.35 -9.01
CA VAL A 57 10.86 0.04 -8.33
C VAL A 57 10.96 -1.47 -8.14
N LEU A 58 12.07 -2.03 -8.56
CA LEU A 58 12.37 -3.45 -8.37
C LEU A 58 13.23 -3.59 -7.13
N VAL A 59 12.77 -4.37 -6.16
CA VAL A 59 13.49 -4.63 -4.91
C VAL A 59 14.06 -6.04 -4.96
N VAL A 60 15.39 -6.15 -5.03
CA VAL A 60 16.06 -7.44 -5.06
C VAL A 60 16.43 -7.85 -3.63
N HIS A 61 15.97 -9.02 -3.20
CA HIS A 61 16.27 -9.52 -1.86
C HIS A 61 17.71 -9.99 -1.75
N GLU A 62 18.15 -10.16 -0.50
CA GLU A 62 19.49 -10.66 -0.21
C GLU A 62 19.49 -12.20 -0.17
N TRP A 63 20.54 -12.81 0.36
CA TRP A 63 20.77 -14.24 0.44
C TRP A 63 19.60 -15.04 1.00
N TRP A 64 18.87 -14.43 1.96
CA TRP A 64 17.83 -15.09 2.73
C TRP A 64 16.53 -15.29 1.96
N GLY A 65 16.51 -14.85 0.70
CA GLY A 65 15.32 -14.90 -0.12
C GLY A 65 14.33 -13.79 0.21
N LEU A 66 13.13 -13.90 -0.33
CA LEU A 66 12.07 -12.91 -0.15
C LEU A 66 11.44 -13.07 1.23
N ASN A 67 12.03 -12.41 2.23
CA ASN A 67 11.61 -12.48 3.62
C ASN A 67 10.83 -11.22 4.03
N GLU A 68 10.44 -11.14 5.30
CA GLU A 68 9.65 -10.00 5.81
C GLU A 68 10.41 -8.68 5.70
N TYR A 69 11.74 -8.69 5.83
CA TYR A 69 12.53 -7.48 5.67
C TYR A 69 12.37 -6.90 4.25
N ALA A 70 12.51 -7.75 3.24
CA ALA A 70 12.33 -7.32 1.85
C ALA A 70 10.91 -6.84 1.60
N ARG A 71 9.90 -7.53 2.11
CA ARG A 71 8.50 -7.11 1.98
C ARG A 71 8.23 -5.77 2.65
N SER A 72 8.83 -5.52 3.82
CA SER A 72 8.67 -4.24 4.51
C SER A 72 9.24 -3.09 3.70
N ARG A 73 10.37 -3.30 3.01
CA ARG A 73 10.95 -2.29 2.12
C ARG A 73 10.04 -1.99 0.94
N VAL A 74 9.42 -3.02 0.36
CA VAL A 74 8.46 -2.84 -0.73
C VAL A 74 7.29 -1.97 -0.27
N ARG A 75 6.74 -2.23 0.91
CA ARG A 75 5.65 -1.44 1.47
C ARG A 75 6.05 0.00 1.73
N GLN A 76 7.28 0.24 2.24
CA GLN A 76 7.78 1.60 2.48
C GLN A 76 7.88 2.40 1.18
N LEU A 77 8.34 1.78 0.11
CA LEU A 77 8.41 2.44 -1.20
C LEU A 77 7.00 2.74 -1.73
N ALA A 78 6.06 1.85 -1.53
CA ALA A 78 4.67 2.07 -1.93
C ALA A 78 4.07 3.28 -1.20
N GLU A 79 4.37 3.46 0.07
CA GLU A 79 3.92 4.61 0.86
C GLU A 79 4.45 5.94 0.30
N GLN A 80 5.58 5.91 -0.40
CA GLN A 80 6.17 7.10 -1.02
C GLN A 80 5.65 7.37 -2.43
N GLY A 81 4.74 6.55 -2.93
CA GLY A 81 4.12 6.75 -4.24
C GLY A 81 4.67 5.89 -5.36
N TYR A 82 5.59 4.97 -5.08
CA TYR A 82 6.10 4.05 -6.08
C TYR A 82 5.20 2.82 -6.19
N VAL A 83 5.24 2.18 -7.34
CA VAL A 83 4.75 0.80 -7.47
C VAL A 83 5.97 -0.09 -7.30
N ALA A 84 6.05 -0.81 -6.19
CA ALA A 84 7.23 -1.59 -5.83
C ALA A 84 6.96 -3.08 -5.97
N PHE A 85 7.91 -3.80 -6.56
CA PHE A 85 7.82 -5.24 -6.76
C PHE A 85 9.12 -5.91 -6.36
N ALA A 86 9.01 -6.94 -5.53
CA ALA A 86 10.15 -7.76 -5.12
C ALA A 86 9.98 -9.16 -5.72
N PRO A 87 10.77 -9.52 -6.75
CA PRO A 87 10.72 -10.87 -7.27
C PRO A 87 11.38 -11.85 -6.30
N ASP A 88 10.86 -13.06 -6.27
CA ASP A 88 11.51 -14.16 -5.58
C ASP A 88 12.55 -14.75 -6.54
N MET A 89 13.79 -14.82 -6.08
CA MET A 89 14.91 -15.26 -6.91
C MET A 89 15.33 -16.71 -6.66
N TYR A 90 14.71 -17.37 -5.69
CA TYR A 90 15.08 -18.75 -5.34
C TYR A 90 13.96 -19.75 -5.58
#